data_23f61910b5c4f6eeb5e722ad1a7dc860
#
_entry.id   23f61910b5c4f6eeb5e722ad1a7dc860
#
_cell.length_a   1.000
_cell.length_b   1.000
_cell.length_c   1.000
_cell.angle_alpha   90.00
_cell.angle_beta   90.00
_cell.angle_gamma   90.00
#
_symmetry.space_group_name_H-M   'P 1'
#
loop_
_entity.id
_entity.type
_entity.pdbx_description
1 polymer ?
#
loop_
_entity_poly.entity_id
_entity_poly.type
_entity_poly.pdbx_seq_one_letter_code
_entity_poly.pdbx_strand_id
1 'polypeptide(L)'
;MIPYERQEKLLSILKEKRLIKIEDISKEFPQVSDSTIRRDIKELEKVGKVESMYGGAVKYLSNTDELPISKKSLINQKEKNVIANLAADLVCDGDNIYIDSGSNGSILLNQLIHKKITIYTTNTNVFRQSMENLKAELIVIGGSYNPVTSSLSGSFTEEGLKNIFFDKSFLGANGIDAQNGITTPNISEALKKRIVKEHSRSTYILCDSSKFNLTANVKAFDISEATIISNESDKELAEYTKFLTPKE
;
A
#
# COMPACT_ATOMS: atom_id res chain seq x y z
N MET A 1 16.98 -24.51 -15.37
CA MET A 1 15.87 -23.89 -14.59
C MET A 1 15.75 -22.46 -15.04
N ILE A 2 14.59 -22.07 -15.55
CA ILE A 2 14.31 -20.69 -15.95
C ILE A 2 14.17 -19.77 -14.72
N PRO A 3 14.35 -18.44 -14.86
CA PRO A 3 14.30 -17.51 -13.73
C PRO A 3 13.03 -17.63 -12.90
N TYR A 4 11.87 -17.70 -13.53
CA TYR A 4 10.57 -17.83 -12.86
C TYR A 4 10.50 -19.08 -11.95
N GLU A 5 10.80 -20.26 -12.48
CA GLU A 5 10.79 -21.51 -11.70
C GLU A 5 11.77 -21.47 -10.52
N ARG A 6 12.91 -20.79 -10.70
CA ARG A 6 13.92 -20.65 -9.67
C ARG A 6 13.44 -19.73 -8.55
N GLN A 7 12.81 -18.62 -8.89
CA GLN A 7 12.23 -17.69 -7.93
C GLN A 7 11.09 -18.32 -7.13
N GLU A 8 10.21 -19.08 -7.78
CA GLU A 8 9.14 -19.82 -7.10
C GLU A 8 9.70 -20.87 -6.12
N LYS A 9 10.70 -21.65 -6.53
CA LYS A 9 11.36 -22.59 -5.62
C LYS A 9 12.03 -21.88 -4.45
N LEU A 10 12.69 -20.75 -4.71
CA LEU A 10 13.33 -19.93 -3.68
C LEU A 10 12.30 -19.37 -2.69
N LEU A 11 11.17 -18.89 -3.16
CA LEU A 11 10.07 -18.44 -2.32
C LEU A 11 9.48 -19.58 -1.49
N SER A 12 9.34 -20.78 -2.04
CA SER A 12 8.85 -21.95 -1.30
C SER A 12 9.77 -22.28 -0.12
N ILE A 13 11.08 -22.32 -0.35
CA ILE A 13 12.07 -22.57 0.71
C ILE A 13 12.00 -21.47 1.79
N LEU A 14 11.92 -20.22 1.37
CA LEU A 14 11.84 -19.09 2.29
C LEU A 14 10.53 -19.06 3.06
N LYS A 15 9.42 -19.46 2.45
CA LYS A 15 8.10 -19.56 3.10
C LYS A 15 8.11 -20.60 4.23
N GLU A 16 8.81 -21.72 4.03
CA GLU A 16 8.95 -22.78 5.03
C GLU A 16 9.89 -22.37 6.17
N LYS A 17 11.09 -21.91 5.84
CA LYS A 17 12.16 -21.62 6.82
C LYS A 17 12.06 -20.23 7.46
N ARG A 18 11.24 -19.33 6.90
CA ARG A 18 11.01 -17.92 7.33
C ARG A 18 12.23 -17.02 7.29
N LEU A 19 13.40 -17.51 7.69
CA LEU A 19 14.70 -16.82 7.66
C LEU A 19 15.78 -17.82 7.34
N ILE A 20 16.63 -17.53 6.35
CA ILE A 20 17.72 -18.43 5.93
C ILE A 20 18.91 -17.60 5.42
N LYS A 21 20.14 -18.07 5.61
CA LYS A 21 21.34 -17.46 5.04
C LYS A 21 21.44 -17.75 3.54
N ILE A 22 21.94 -16.79 2.77
CA ILE A 22 22.14 -16.94 1.30
C ILE A 22 23.03 -18.16 0.99
N GLU A 23 24.04 -18.41 1.81
CA GLU A 23 24.93 -19.58 1.68
C GLU A 23 24.17 -20.91 1.75
N ASP A 24 23.15 -20.99 2.61
CA ASP A 24 22.32 -22.19 2.75
C ASP A 24 21.28 -22.29 1.64
N ILE A 25 20.79 -21.14 1.14
CA ILE A 25 19.97 -21.10 -0.07
C ILE A 25 20.75 -21.63 -1.26
N SER A 26 22.02 -21.21 -1.44
CA SER A 26 22.86 -21.64 -2.56
C SER A 26 23.06 -23.15 -2.59
N LYS A 27 23.10 -23.82 -1.46
CA LYS A 27 23.19 -25.30 -1.36
C LYS A 27 21.97 -26.02 -1.96
N GLU A 28 20.79 -25.40 -1.91
CA GLU A 28 19.55 -25.93 -2.51
C GLU A 28 19.52 -25.78 -4.05
N PHE A 29 20.47 -25.01 -4.61
CA PHE A 29 20.60 -24.73 -6.04
C PHE A 29 22.01 -25.01 -6.57
N PRO A 30 22.52 -26.27 -6.52
CA PRO A 30 23.91 -26.58 -6.79
C PRO A 30 24.37 -26.26 -8.21
N GLN A 31 23.43 -26.07 -9.15
CA GLN A 31 23.75 -25.74 -10.56
C GLN A 31 23.59 -24.23 -10.86
N VAL A 32 23.39 -23.40 -9.85
CA VAL A 32 23.15 -21.96 -10.02
C VAL A 32 24.22 -21.18 -9.26
N SER A 33 24.82 -20.18 -9.89
CA SER A 33 25.83 -19.36 -9.22
C SER A 33 25.24 -18.50 -8.12
N ASP A 34 26.03 -18.21 -7.08
CA ASP A 34 25.64 -17.31 -5.98
C ASP A 34 25.23 -15.93 -6.49
N SER A 35 25.87 -15.43 -7.53
CA SER A 35 25.53 -14.14 -8.14
C SER A 35 24.11 -14.16 -8.76
N THR A 36 23.71 -15.30 -9.33
CA THR A 36 22.34 -15.47 -9.86
C THR A 36 21.33 -15.54 -8.73
N ILE A 37 21.61 -16.31 -7.66
CA ILE A 37 20.74 -16.36 -6.47
C ILE A 37 20.58 -14.98 -5.84
N ARG A 38 21.66 -14.22 -5.69
CA ARG A 38 21.60 -12.85 -5.16
C ARG A 38 20.78 -11.91 -6.04
N ARG A 39 20.85 -12.08 -7.37
CA ARG A 39 20.02 -11.31 -8.31
C ARG A 39 18.54 -11.66 -8.16
N ASP A 40 18.19 -12.94 -8.07
CA ASP A 40 16.81 -13.38 -7.86
C ASP A 40 16.26 -12.86 -6.53
N ILE A 41 17.05 -12.91 -5.45
CA ILE A 41 16.68 -12.34 -4.15
C ILE A 41 16.39 -10.84 -4.29
N LYS A 42 17.23 -10.09 -5.01
CA LYS A 42 16.99 -8.65 -5.26
C LYS A 42 15.70 -8.38 -6.04
N GLU A 43 15.41 -9.22 -7.05
CA GLU A 43 14.15 -9.09 -7.79
C GLU A 43 12.93 -9.38 -6.88
N LEU A 44 13.01 -10.43 -6.05
CA LEU A 44 11.96 -10.74 -5.07
C LEU A 44 11.82 -9.66 -3.98
N GLU A 45 12.93 -9.01 -3.62
CA GLU A 45 12.92 -7.88 -2.68
C GLU A 45 12.27 -6.62 -3.30
N LYS A 46 12.50 -6.35 -4.58
CA LYS A 46 11.85 -5.26 -5.32
C LYS A 46 10.31 -5.38 -5.33
N VAL A 47 9.81 -6.61 -5.37
CA VAL A 47 8.36 -6.87 -5.32
C VAL A 47 7.84 -7.14 -3.90
N GLY A 48 8.69 -6.97 -2.87
CA GLY A 48 8.29 -7.04 -1.47
C GLY A 48 7.98 -8.45 -0.96
N LYS A 49 8.49 -9.50 -1.61
CA LYS A 49 8.30 -10.91 -1.18
C LYS A 49 9.31 -11.35 -0.13
N VAL A 50 10.47 -10.73 -0.11
CA VAL A 50 11.57 -11.05 0.80
C VAL A 50 12.26 -9.78 1.29
N GLU A 51 13.04 -9.89 2.35
CA GLU A 51 13.88 -8.83 2.92
C GLU A 51 15.28 -9.35 3.14
N SER A 52 16.28 -8.67 2.54
CA SER A 52 17.69 -8.93 2.82
C SER A 52 18.09 -8.33 4.17
N MET A 53 18.64 -9.17 5.04
CA MET A 53 19.08 -8.80 6.38
C MET A 53 20.58 -8.60 6.43
N TYR A 54 21.04 -7.79 7.40
CA TYR A 54 22.47 -7.68 7.67
C TYR A 54 23.06 -9.04 8.01
N GLY A 55 24.27 -9.33 7.52
CA GLY A 55 24.92 -10.65 7.70
C GLY A 55 24.54 -11.70 6.66
N GLY A 56 23.87 -11.32 5.55
CA GLY A 56 23.60 -12.20 4.41
C GLY A 56 22.46 -13.19 4.63
N ALA A 57 21.56 -12.91 5.57
CA ALA A 57 20.32 -13.66 5.72
C ALA A 57 19.19 -13.03 4.86
N VAL A 58 18.21 -13.85 4.49
CA VAL A 58 16.99 -13.44 3.76
C VAL A 58 15.79 -13.88 4.56
N LYS A 59 14.89 -12.93 4.82
CA LYS A 59 13.62 -13.15 5.50
C LYS A 59 12.49 -13.23 4.48
N TYR A 60 11.62 -14.22 4.61
CA TYR A 60 10.34 -14.24 3.89
C TYR A 60 9.41 -13.19 4.47
N LEU A 61 8.75 -12.43 3.61
CA LEU A 61 7.72 -11.47 3.99
C LEU A 61 6.35 -12.06 3.64
N SER A 62 5.58 -12.37 4.67
CA SER A 62 4.20 -12.80 4.49
C SER A 62 3.29 -11.59 4.20
N ASN A 63 2.10 -11.86 3.67
CA ASN A 63 1.09 -10.80 3.44
C ASN A 63 0.64 -10.13 4.74
N THR A 64 0.96 -10.75 5.90
CA THR A 64 0.66 -10.25 7.24
C THR A 64 1.75 -9.35 7.82
N ASP A 65 2.95 -9.34 7.21
CA ASP A 65 4.05 -8.48 7.65
C ASP A 65 3.86 -7.05 7.11
N GLU A 66 3.88 -6.08 8.02
CA GLU A 66 3.84 -4.67 7.65
C GLU A 66 5.25 -4.18 7.30
N LEU A 67 5.48 -3.92 6.02
CA LEU A 67 6.75 -3.34 5.55
C LEU A 67 6.87 -1.88 6.00
N PRO A 68 8.07 -1.45 6.47
CA PRO A 68 8.34 -0.04 6.69
C PRO A 68 8.01 0.81 5.46
N ILE A 69 7.40 1.97 5.70
CA ILE A 69 6.97 2.87 4.62
C ILE A 69 8.13 3.29 3.71
N SER A 70 9.33 3.44 4.27
CA SER A 70 10.55 3.73 3.51
C SER A 70 10.86 2.67 2.45
N LYS A 71 10.62 1.39 2.75
CA LYS A 71 10.76 0.29 1.78
C LYS A 71 9.57 0.25 0.80
N LYS A 72 8.34 0.36 1.31
CA LYS A 72 7.13 0.41 0.46
C LYS A 72 7.21 1.52 -0.60
N SER A 73 7.79 2.66 -0.27
CA SER A 73 7.94 3.77 -1.20
C SER A 73 8.89 3.49 -2.38
N LEU A 74 9.79 2.51 -2.25
CA LEU A 74 10.72 2.11 -3.31
C LEU A 74 10.18 1.02 -4.23
N ILE A 75 9.11 0.33 -3.82
CA ILE A 75 8.50 -0.78 -4.56
C ILE A 75 7.43 -0.23 -5.51
N ASN A 76 7.37 -0.72 -6.75
CA ASN A 76 6.33 -0.42 -7.75
C ASN A 76 6.10 1.11 -7.93
N GLN A 77 7.18 1.89 -8.02
CA GLN A 77 7.09 3.35 -8.08
C GLN A 77 6.36 3.85 -9.34
N LYS A 78 6.56 3.17 -10.49
CA LYS A 78 5.90 3.54 -11.75
C LYS A 78 4.39 3.36 -11.63
N GLU A 79 3.96 2.21 -11.13
CA GLU A 79 2.57 1.84 -10.91
C GLU A 79 1.89 2.82 -9.95
N LYS A 80 2.57 3.18 -8.86
CA LYS A 80 2.05 4.15 -7.88
C LYS A 80 1.92 5.56 -8.45
N ASN A 81 2.82 6.00 -9.32
CA ASN A 81 2.68 7.29 -9.99
C ASN A 81 1.47 7.29 -10.94
N VAL A 82 1.26 6.20 -11.67
CA VAL A 82 0.06 6.02 -12.51
C VAL A 82 -1.21 6.11 -11.68
N ILE A 83 -1.27 5.38 -10.57
CA ILE A 83 -2.40 5.38 -9.62
C ILE A 83 -2.65 6.78 -9.07
N ALA A 84 -1.61 7.48 -8.65
CA ALA A 84 -1.72 8.83 -8.11
C ALA A 84 -2.22 9.84 -9.15
N ASN A 85 -1.79 9.74 -10.42
CA ASN A 85 -2.30 10.57 -11.51
C ASN A 85 -3.79 10.36 -11.73
N LEU A 86 -4.23 9.10 -11.83
CA LEU A 86 -5.66 8.77 -11.98
C LEU A 86 -6.50 9.28 -10.80
N ALA A 87 -5.98 9.18 -9.59
CA ALA A 87 -6.65 9.67 -8.39
C ALA A 87 -6.72 11.22 -8.37
N ALA A 88 -5.65 11.89 -8.76
CA ALA A 88 -5.57 13.36 -8.79
C ALA A 88 -6.54 13.99 -9.81
N ASP A 89 -6.81 13.30 -10.92
CA ASP A 89 -7.76 13.72 -11.95
C ASP A 89 -9.23 13.71 -11.44
N LEU A 90 -9.52 12.95 -10.39
CA LEU A 90 -10.85 12.91 -9.78
C LEU A 90 -11.12 14.07 -8.82
N VAL A 91 -10.08 14.80 -8.39
CA VAL A 91 -10.20 15.85 -7.37
C VAL A 91 -10.43 17.20 -8.00
N CYS A 92 -11.50 17.88 -7.59
CA CYS A 92 -11.89 19.22 -8.04
C CYS A 92 -11.56 20.28 -6.97
N ASP A 93 -11.34 21.52 -7.40
CA ASP A 93 -11.21 22.65 -6.47
C ASP A 93 -12.48 22.76 -5.58
N GLY A 94 -12.26 22.96 -4.30
CA GLY A 94 -13.34 23.02 -3.28
C GLY A 94 -13.64 21.69 -2.61
N ASP A 95 -13.09 20.55 -3.07
CA ASP A 95 -13.30 19.25 -2.43
C ASP A 95 -12.70 19.22 -1.01
N ASN A 96 -13.41 18.57 -0.10
CA ASN A 96 -12.90 18.10 1.19
C ASN A 96 -12.53 16.62 1.04
N ILE A 97 -11.25 16.29 1.09
CA ILE A 97 -10.79 14.94 0.84
C ILE A 97 -10.01 14.34 2.01
N TYR A 98 -10.09 13.03 2.14
CA TYR A 98 -9.20 12.29 3.04
C TYR A 98 -8.16 11.51 2.23
N ILE A 99 -6.89 11.65 2.60
CA ILE A 99 -5.78 10.86 2.04
C ILE A 99 -5.17 10.03 3.16
N ASP A 100 -5.19 8.70 2.97
CA ASP A 100 -4.66 7.75 3.94
C ASP A 100 -3.13 7.78 4.02
N SER A 101 -2.60 7.24 5.10
CA SER A 101 -1.18 6.96 5.24
C SER A 101 -0.75 5.83 4.30
N GLY A 102 0.49 5.85 3.90
CA GLY A 102 1.05 4.87 3.00
C GLY A 102 1.73 5.50 1.76
N SER A 103 2.41 4.66 0.98
CA SER A 103 3.23 5.14 -0.14
C SER A 103 2.39 5.74 -1.29
N ASN A 104 1.24 5.15 -1.63
CA ASN A 104 0.33 5.72 -2.63
C ASN A 104 -0.24 7.07 -2.17
N GLY A 105 -0.71 7.14 -0.91
CA GLY A 105 -1.22 8.38 -0.32
C GLY A 105 -0.17 9.49 -0.29
N SER A 106 1.09 9.17 0.00
CA SER A 106 2.18 10.16 0.00
C SER A 106 2.44 10.75 -1.40
N ILE A 107 2.36 9.93 -2.46
CA ILE A 107 2.54 10.41 -3.84
C ILE A 107 1.34 11.28 -4.25
N LEU A 108 0.11 10.82 -3.99
CA LEU A 108 -1.09 11.57 -4.29
C LEU A 108 -1.11 12.93 -3.58
N LEU A 109 -0.74 12.96 -2.30
CA LEU A 109 -0.69 14.19 -1.52
C LEU A 109 0.25 15.22 -2.15
N ASN A 110 1.45 14.80 -2.61
CA ASN A 110 2.39 15.67 -3.33
C ASN A 110 1.80 16.31 -4.59
N GLN A 111 0.93 15.60 -5.30
CA GLN A 111 0.29 16.12 -6.51
C GLN A 111 -0.84 17.09 -6.20
N LEU A 112 -1.49 16.95 -5.06
CA LEU A 112 -2.70 17.69 -4.71
C LEU A 112 -2.46 18.95 -3.88
N ILE A 113 -1.31 19.12 -3.24
CA ILE A 113 -1.03 20.30 -2.39
C ILE A 113 -1.15 21.64 -3.13
N HIS A 114 -1.14 21.64 -4.46
CA HIS A 114 -1.24 22.85 -5.30
C HIS A 114 -2.68 23.17 -5.71
N LYS A 115 -3.67 22.32 -5.42
CA LYS A 115 -5.10 22.54 -5.68
C LYS A 115 -5.74 23.33 -4.52
N LYS A 116 -6.83 24.04 -4.79
CA LYS A 116 -7.60 24.77 -3.78
C LYS A 116 -8.61 23.82 -3.11
N ILE A 117 -8.14 22.96 -2.24
CA ILE A 117 -8.92 21.90 -1.57
C ILE A 117 -8.58 21.84 -0.08
N THR A 118 -9.39 21.15 0.72
CA THR A 118 -9.04 20.77 2.09
C THR A 118 -8.63 19.30 2.13
N ILE A 119 -7.41 19.03 2.60
CA ILE A 119 -6.87 17.67 2.73
C ILE A 119 -6.79 17.28 4.21
N TYR A 120 -7.53 16.27 4.60
CA TYR A 120 -7.42 15.59 5.88
C TYR A 120 -6.54 14.36 5.74
N THR A 121 -5.62 14.14 6.67
CA THR A 121 -4.73 12.97 6.60
C THR A 121 -4.22 12.55 7.98
N THR A 122 -3.84 11.29 8.10
CA THR A 122 -3.07 10.74 9.22
C THR A 122 -1.63 10.40 8.82
N ASN A 123 -1.22 10.80 7.62
CA ASN A 123 0.09 10.50 7.04
C ASN A 123 1.15 11.51 7.51
N THR A 124 2.06 11.10 8.39
CA THR A 124 3.11 11.99 8.91
C THR A 124 4.22 12.27 7.89
N ASN A 125 4.28 11.56 6.76
CA ASN A 125 5.22 11.88 5.69
C ASN A 125 4.94 13.26 5.06
N VAL A 126 3.77 13.83 5.27
CA VAL A 126 3.45 15.19 4.88
C VAL A 126 4.48 16.21 5.41
N PHE A 127 5.00 16.02 6.62
CA PHE A 127 5.99 16.91 7.22
C PHE A 127 7.40 16.82 6.60
N ARG A 128 7.63 15.84 5.71
CA ARG A 128 8.89 15.66 5.00
C ARG A 128 8.86 16.24 3.58
N GLN A 129 7.70 16.73 3.13
CA GLN A 129 7.52 17.24 1.79
C GLN A 129 7.82 18.73 1.74
N SER A 130 8.25 19.21 0.56
CA SER A 130 8.33 20.65 0.32
C SER A 130 6.92 21.24 0.30
N MET A 131 6.71 22.28 1.09
CA MET A 131 5.45 23.02 1.13
C MET A 131 5.48 24.27 0.26
N GLU A 132 6.43 24.35 -0.67
CA GLU A 132 6.48 25.43 -1.65
C GLU A 132 5.19 25.45 -2.49
N ASN A 133 4.59 26.64 -2.63
CA ASN A 133 3.33 26.83 -3.35
C ASN A 133 2.14 26.01 -2.84
N LEU A 134 2.11 25.69 -1.55
CA LEU A 134 0.95 25.07 -0.91
C LEU A 134 -0.28 25.96 -1.09
N LYS A 135 -1.33 25.40 -1.70
CA LYS A 135 -2.65 26.05 -1.85
C LYS A 135 -3.74 25.29 -1.09
N ALA A 136 -3.53 24.01 -0.86
CA ALA A 136 -4.46 23.20 -0.09
C ALA A 136 -4.40 23.57 1.40
N GLU A 137 -5.54 23.60 2.05
CA GLU A 137 -5.60 23.54 3.50
C GLU A 137 -5.30 22.11 3.93
N LEU A 138 -4.27 21.94 4.78
CA LEU A 138 -3.79 20.63 5.20
C LEU A 138 -4.06 20.41 6.69
N ILE A 139 -4.91 19.45 7.00
CA ILE A 139 -5.31 19.11 8.36
C ILE A 139 -4.80 17.71 8.70
N VAL A 140 -3.86 17.64 9.64
CA VAL A 140 -3.31 16.36 10.13
C VAL A 140 -4.06 15.93 11.37
N ILE A 141 -4.79 14.82 11.26
CA ILE A 141 -5.53 14.25 12.40
C ILE A 141 -4.54 13.56 13.34
N GLY A 142 -4.51 14.03 14.59
CA GLY A 142 -3.60 13.54 15.64
C GLY A 142 -3.88 12.10 16.07
N GLY A 143 -3.00 11.56 16.91
CA GLY A 143 -3.12 10.21 17.46
C GLY A 143 -1.78 9.59 17.83
N SER A 144 -1.78 8.29 18.08
CA SER A 144 -0.56 7.52 18.35
C SER A 144 0.24 7.30 17.07
N TYR A 145 1.51 7.68 17.10
CA TYR A 145 2.40 7.56 15.94
C TYR A 145 2.96 6.14 15.79
N ASN A 146 2.80 5.57 14.62
CA ASN A 146 3.44 4.32 14.22
C ASN A 146 4.61 4.60 13.26
N PRO A 147 5.88 4.39 13.68
CA PRO A 147 7.05 4.68 12.85
C PRO A 147 7.20 3.74 11.64
N VAL A 148 6.61 2.55 11.68
CA VAL A 148 6.68 1.59 10.56
C VAL A 148 5.86 2.09 9.38
N THR A 149 4.64 2.55 9.64
CA THR A 149 3.70 3.02 8.61
C THR A 149 3.75 4.53 8.39
N SER A 150 4.44 5.28 9.26
CA SER A 150 4.37 6.76 9.34
C SER A 150 2.93 7.26 9.41
N SER A 151 2.12 6.59 10.22
CA SER A 151 0.69 6.84 10.37
C SER A 151 0.35 7.23 11.80
N LEU A 152 -0.67 8.07 11.94
CA LEU A 152 -1.33 8.35 13.20
C LEU A 152 -2.60 7.49 13.30
N SER A 153 -2.86 6.88 14.46
CA SER A 153 -3.99 5.97 14.69
C SER A 153 -4.40 5.92 16.16
N GLY A 154 -5.39 5.11 16.48
CA GLY A 154 -5.92 4.91 17.82
C GLY A 154 -7.15 5.76 18.11
N SER A 155 -7.69 5.62 19.34
CA SER A 155 -8.99 6.20 19.73
C SER A 155 -9.09 7.71 19.53
N PHE A 156 -8.01 8.45 19.73
CA PHE A 156 -8.00 9.89 19.49
C PHE A 156 -8.17 10.23 18.00
N THR A 157 -7.51 9.49 17.12
CA THR A 157 -7.66 9.62 15.67
C THR A 157 -9.08 9.24 15.22
N GLU A 158 -9.59 8.12 15.74
CA GLU A 158 -10.93 7.61 15.42
C GLU A 158 -12.01 8.62 15.84
N GLU A 159 -11.91 9.18 17.05
CA GLU A 159 -12.84 10.19 17.53
C GLU A 159 -12.77 11.48 16.70
N GLY A 160 -11.56 11.91 16.31
CA GLY A 160 -11.38 13.07 15.44
C GLY A 160 -12.02 12.90 14.05
N LEU A 161 -12.03 11.67 13.52
CA LEU A 161 -12.58 11.37 12.20
C LEU A 161 -14.11 11.22 12.16
N LYS A 162 -14.75 10.82 13.26
CA LYS A 162 -16.21 10.53 13.32
C LYS A 162 -17.12 11.70 12.96
N ASN A 163 -16.66 12.93 13.09
CA ASN A 163 -17.47 14.13 12.85
C ASN A 163 -17.05 14.89 11.59
N ILE A 164 -16.21 14.30 10.74
CA ILE A 164 -15.72 14.91 9.51
C ILE A 164 -16.32 14.16 8.33
N PHE A 165 -16.89 14.90 7.37
CA PHE A 165 -17.45 14.35 6.14
C PHE A 165 -16.57 14.71 4.95
N PHE A 166 -16.32 13.75 4.08
CA PHE A 166 -15.44 13.88 2.93
C PHE A 166 -16.22 13.75 1.62
N ASP A 167 -15.89 14.57 0.63
CA ASP A 167 -16.40 14.38 -0.73
C ASP A 167 -15.77 13.12 -1.33
N LYS A 168 -14.47 12.91 -1.08
CA LYS A 168 -13.74 11.74 -1.55
C LYS A 168 -12.73 11.27 -0.52
N SER A 169 -12.58 9.97 -0.39
CA SER A 169 -11.50 9.37 0.39
C SER A 169 -10.62 8.46 -0.48
N PHE A 170 -9.32 8.58 -0.28
CA PHE A 170 -8.29 7.80 -0.97
C PHE A 170 -7.55 6.94 0.05
N LEU A 171 -7.88 5.66 0.10
CA LEU A 171 -7.41 4.70 1.09
C LEU A 171 -6.41 3.72 0.47
N GLY A 172 -5.43 3.29 1.25
CA GLY A 172 -4.52 2.20 0.86
C GLY A 172 -5.06 0.84 1.27
N ALA A 173 -4.55 -0.23 0.63
CA ALA A 173 -4.79 -1.61 1.03
C ALA A 173 -3.48 -2.41 1.07
N ASN A 174 -3.44 -3.45 1.90
CA ASN A 174 -2.36 -4.44 1.91
C ASN A 174 -2.75 -5.69 1.13
N GLY A 175 -4.03 -5.96 1.03
CA GLY A 175 -4.60 -7.02 0.20
C GLY A 175 -6.03 -6.69 -0.20
N ILE A 176 -6.41 -7.16 -1.38
CA ILE A 176 -7.76 -7.04 -1.96
C ILE A 176 -8.15 -8.42 -2.46
N ASP A 177 -9.29 -8.90 -1.98
CA ASP A 177 -9.79 -10.24 -2.26
C ASP A 177 -11.30 -10.20 -2.43
N ALA A 178 -11.86 -11.03 -3.34
CA ALA A 178 -13.28 -11.05 -3.65
C ALA A 178 -14.16 -11.41 -2.44
N GLN A 179 -13.69 -12.33 -1.59
CA GLN A 179 -14.43 -12.82 -0.42
C GLN A 179 -14.12 -12.00 0.83
N ASN A 180 -12.82 -11.67 1.04
CA ASN A 180 -12.34 -11.01 2.25
C ASN A 180 -12.35 -9.48 2.15
N GLY A 181 -12.59 -8.91 0.97
CA GLY A 181 -12.68 -7.48 0.75
C GLY A 181 -11.34 -6.75 0.86
N ILE A 182 -11.39 -5.53 1.37
CA ILE A 182 -10.23 -4.67 1.60
C ILE A 182 -9.60 -5.00 2.94
N THR A 183 -8.32 -5.40 2.93
CA THR A 183 -7.65 -5.92 4.12
C THR A 183 -6.34 -5.20 4.44
N THR A 184 -5.99 -5.18 5.74
CA THR A 184 -4.78 -4.57 6.30
C THR A 184 -4.26 -5.41 7.46
N PRO A 185 -2.95 -5.38 7.80
CA PRO A 185 -2.41 -6.17 8.92
C PRO A 185 -2.89 -5.74 10.31
N ASN A 186 -3.29 -4.47 10.48
CA ASN A 186 -3.51 -3.83 11.77
C ASN A 186 -4.97 -3.42 12.00
N ILE A 187 -5.51 -3.75 13.19
CA ILE A 187 -6.88 -3.45 13.56
C ILE A 187 -7.18 -1.94 13.60
N SER A 188 -6.25 -1.12 14.12
CA SER A 188 -6.45 0.33 14.19
C SER A 188 -6.49 0.96 12.79
N GLU A 189 -5.69 0.45 11.84
CA GLU A 189 -5.75 0.88 10.44
C GLU A 189 -7.07 0.46 9.79
N ALA A 190 -7.58 -0.75 10.07
CA ALA A 190 -8.86 -1.22 9.57
C ALA A 190 -10.03 -0.38 10.09
N LEU A 191 -10.05 -0.08 11.39
CA LEU A 191 -11.07 0.76 12.02
C LEU A 191 -11.07 2.18 11.45
N LYS A 192 -9.91 2.79 11.33
CA LYS A 192 -9.74 4.11 10.72
C LYS A 192 -10.31 4.15 9.28
N LYS A 193 -9.93 3.16 8.45
CA LYS A 193 -10.44 3.07 7.07
C LYS A 193 -11.96 2.92 7.02
N ARG A 194 -12.53 2.15 7.94
CA ARG A 194 -13.99 1.97 8.05
C ARG A 194 -14.69 3.28 8.38
N ILE A 195 -14.22 4.01 9.40
CA ILE A 195 -14.78 5.30 9.77
C ILE A 195 -14.72 6.29 8.60
N VAL A 196 -13.56 6.43 7.97
CA VAL A 196 -13.39 7.33 6.82
C VAL A 196 -14.31 6.95 5.68
N LYS A 197 -14.43 5.66 5.35
CA LYS A 197 -15.33 5.17 4.30
C LYS A 197 -16.78 5.50 4.60
N GLU A 198 -17.24 5.28 5.83
CA GLU A 198 -18.62 5.58 6.26
C GLU A 198 -18.96 7.08 6.17
N HIS A 199 -17.98 7.96 6.30
CA HIS A 199 -18.14 9.42 6.22
C HIS A 199 -17.74 10.02 4.86
N SER A 200 -17.54 9.19 3.83
CA SER A 200 -17.15 9.62 2.49
C SER A 200 -18.28 9.43 1.48
N ARG A 201 -18.52 10.43 0.61
CA ARG A 201 -19.46 10.28 -0.51
C ARG A 201 -18.96 9.31 -1.56
N SER A 202 -17.64 9.28 -1.77
CA SER A 202 -16.98 8.34 -2.67
C SER A 202 -15.67 7.84 -2.06
N THR A 203 -15.49 6.52 -2.03
CA THR A 203 -14.27 5.88 -1.50
C THR A 203 -13.50 5.22 -2.62
N TYR A 204 -12.20 5.51 -2.68
CA TYR A 204 -11.27 4.97 -3.65
C TYR A 204 -10.14 4.21 -2.94
N ILE A 205 -9.82 3.03 -3.44
CA ILE A 205 -8.67 2.23 -2.97
C ILE A 205 -7.51 2.42 -3.93
N LEU A 206 -6.40 2.95 -3.42
CA LEU A 206 -5.16 3.12 -4.16
C LEU A 206 -4.27 1.90 -3.95
N CYS A 207 -4.19 1.02 -4.94
CA CYS A 207 -3.33 -0.15 -4.85
C CYS A 207 -2.78 -0.56 -6.21
N ASP A 208 -1.56 -1.03 -6.24
CA ASP A 208 -1.00 -1.70 -7.40
C ASP A 208 -1.44 -3.17 -7.45
N SER A 209 -1.38 -3.78 -8.65
CA SER A 209 -1.84 -5.15 -8.91
C SER A 209 -1.17 -6.24 -8.06
N SER A 210 -0.01 -5.95 -7.46
CA SER A 210 0.63 -6.89 -6.54
C SER A 210 -0.17 -7.16 -5.25
N LYS A 211 -1.27 -6.42 -5.03
CA LYS A 211 -2.18 -6.55 -3.88
C LYS A 211 -3.45 -7.34 -4.20
N PHE A 212 -3.66 -7.69 -5.46
CA PHE A 212 -4.83 -8.47 -5.89
C PHE A 212 -4.74 -9.91 -5.42
N ASN A 213 -5.90 -10.46 -5.07
CA ASN A 213 -6.04 -11.84 -4.58
C ASN A 213 -5.17 -12.15 -3.36
N LEU A 214 -4.88 -11.11 -2.55
CA LEU A 214 -4.17 -11.22 -1.28
C LEU A 214 -5.08 -10.83 -0.13
N THR A 215 -4.95 -11.55 0.98
CA THR A 215 -5.65 -11.25 2.24
C THR A 215 -4.64 -10.96 3.34
N ALA A 216 -4.79 -9.82 4.02
CA ALA A 216 -4.09 -9.50 5.26
C ALA A 216 -4.97 -9.85 6.47
N ASN A 217 -4.44 -9.68 7.70
CA ASN A 217 -5.08 -10.21 8.92
C ASN A 217 -6.45 -9.63 9.26
N VAL A 218 -6.74 -8.39 8.86
CA VAL A 218 -7.93 -7.66 9.32
C VAL A 218 -8.68 -7.08 8.14
N LYS A 219 -9.97 -7.42 8.02
CA LYS A 219 -10.88 -6.83 7.06
C LYS A 219 -11.28 -5.42 7.49
N ALA A 220 -11.13 -4.46 6.60
CA ALA A 220 -11.66 -3.11 6.78
C ALA A 220 -13.15 -3.05 6.36
N PHE A 221 -13.47 -3.42 5.12
CA PHE A 221 -14.83 -3.42 4.57
C PHE A 221 -14.88 -4.28 3.28
N ASP A 222 -16.06 -4.43 2.70
CA ASP A 222 -16.25 -5.24 1.49
C ASP A 222 -15.71 -4.54 0.24
N ILE A 223 -15.24 -5.32 -0.73
CA ILE A 223 -14.67 -4.79 -1.97
C ILE A 223 -15.69 -3.95 -2.76
N SER A 224 -16.96 -4.30 -2.71
CA SER A 224 -18.06 -3.60 -3.40
C SER A 224 -18.34 -2.19 -2.88
N GLU A 225 -17.78 -1.83 -1.72
CA GLU A 225 -18.04 -0.54 -1.07
C GLU A 225 -17.07 0.58 -1.52
N ALA A 226 -16.15 0.30 -2.44
CA ALA A 226 -15.20 1.28 -2.95
C ALA A 226 -14.88 1.04 -4.43
N THR A 227 -14.38 2.05 -5.12
CA THR A 227 -13.79 1.93 -6.45
C THR A 227 -12.28 1.72 -6.34
N ILE A 228 -11.72 0.78 -7.08
CA ILE A 228 -10.27 0.51 -7.07
C ILE A 228 -9.59 1.35 -8.15
N ILE A 229 -8.56 2.10 -7.76
CA ILE A 229 -7.65 2.80 -8.68
C ILE A 229 -6.34 2.02 -8.73
N SER A 230 -6.00 1.49 -9.90
CA SER A 230 -4.84 0.61 -10.08
C SER A 230 -4.15 0.82 -11.44
N ASN A 231 -2.93 0.28 -11.56
CA ASN A 231 -2.19 0.23 -12.81
C ASN A 231 -2.82 -0.73 -13.84
N GLU A 232 -3.58 -1.72 -13.39
CA GLU A 232 -4.32 -2.66 -14.23
C GLU A 232 -5.58 -3.16 -13.50
N SER A 233 -6.47 -3.84 -14.22
CA SER A 233 -7.66 -4.48 -13.64
C SER A 233 -7.44 -5.99 -13.48
N ASP A 234 -8.19 -6.58 -12.56
CA ASP A 234 -8.30 -8.03 -12.39
C ASP A 234 -9.71 -8.49 -12.78
N LYS A 235 -9.81 -9.56 -13.56
CA LYS A 235 -11.10 -10.01 -14.13
C LYS A 235 -12.06 -10.49 -13.05
N GLU A 236 -11.56 -11.23 -12.07
CA GLU A 236 -12.37 -11.76 -10.97
C GLU A 236 -12.85 -10.63 -10.05
N LEU A 237 -11.92 -9.76 -9.62
CA LEU A 237 -12.26 -8.63 -8.75
C LEU A 237 -13.18 -7.60 -9.41
N ALA A 238 -13.11 -7.46 -10.75
CA ALA A 238 -13.95 -6.55 -11.51
C ALA A 238 -15.44 -6.97 -11.56
N GLU A 239 -15.78 -8.21 -11.18
CA GLU A 239 -17.15 -8.65 -10.99
C GLU A 239 -17.80 -8.07 -9.73
N TYR A 240 -17.00 -7.66 -8.75
CA TYR A 240 -17.45 -7.18 -7.44
C TYR A 240 -17.33 -5.66 -7.26
N THR A 241 -16.46 -5.00 -8.03
CA THR A 241 -16.24 -3.55 -7.91
C THR A 241 -15.77 -2.92 -9.21
N LYS A 242 -15.90 -1.59 -9.29
CA LYS A 242 -15.39 -0.80 -10.41
C LYS A 242 -13.88 -0.58 -10.29
N PHE A 243 -13.19 -0.71 -11.43
CA PHE A 243 -11.79 -0.32 -11.59
C PHE A 243 -11.65 0.96 -12.39
N LEU A 244 -10.72 1.80 -11.96
CA LEU A 244 -10.18 2.91 -12.73
C LEU A 244 -8.70 2.60 -13.03
N THR A 245 -8.40 2.39 -14.29
CA THR A 245 -7.06 2.03 -14.80
C THR A 245 -6.66 2.99 -15.91
N PRO A 246 -5.38 3.07 -16.30
CA PRO A 246 -4.97 3.79 -17.50
C PRO A 246 -5.79 3.35 -18.71
N LYS A 247 -6.14 4.30 -19.56
CA LYS A 247 -6.72 3.95 -20.89
C LYS A 247 -5.59 3.36 -21.74
N GLU A 248 -5.87 2.26 -22.39
CA GLU A 248 -4.99 1.68 -23.42
C GLU A 248 -4.73 2.65 -24.55
#